data_2c271d204291ae5dbd655e4d5b3e9324
#
_entry.id   2c271d204291ae5dbd655e4d5b3e9324
#
_cell.length_a   1.000
_cell.length_b   1.000
_cell.length_c   1.000
_cell.angle_alpha   90.00
_cell.angle_beta   90.00
_cell.angle_gamma   90.00
#
_symmetry.space_group_name_H-M   'P 1'
#
loop_
_entity.id
_entity.type
_entity.pdbx_description
1 polymer ?
#
loop_
_entity_poly.entity_id
_entity_poly.type
_entity_poly.pdbx_seq_one_letter_code
_entity_poly.pdbx_strand_id
1 'polypeptide(L)'
;MRFPQPSPDLRVRWCSAYLKIDVCAAVLRNDERFRNIRTLILSGERGEESKQRAQYAIFEPDRADLRNGMKFKRHIDRFRPLRDWKEQQIWDLLEKYRVRPHPCYFMGFGRCSCKFCIFGNCHQFASAACVSRQQADRLIAFEKDFGYTLKRDTDLASLISKGVPYETITAELASIATSFEYSQPIIIPNNEKWKLPAGAFRKCGGPM
;
A
#
# COMPACT_ATOMS: atom_id res chain seq x y z
N MET A 1 -15.40 -6.65 16.25
CA MET A 1 -14.15 -6.58 15.44
C MET A 1 -14.42 -7.21 14.09
N ARG A 2 -13.85 -6.73 12.98
CA ARG A 2 -14.01 -7.34 11.65
C ARG A 2 -12.68 -7.95 11.21
N PHE A 3 -12.71 -9.17 10.74
CA PHE A 3 -11.55 -9.88 10.21
C PHE A 3 -11.47 -9.69 8.69
N PRO A 4 -10.28 -9.45 8.09
CA PRO A 4 -10.13 -9.17 6.67
C PRO A 4 -10.18 -10.44 5.81
N GLN A 5 -11.28 -11.21 5.92
CA GLN A 5 -11.50 -12.35 5.04
C GLN A 5 -11.78 -11.93 3.59
N PRO A 6 -11.49 -12.78 2.60
CA PRO A 6 -11.79 -12.48 1.20
C PRO A 6 -13.29 -12.36 0.99
N SER A 7 -13.71 -11.24 0.39
CA SER A 7 -15.07 -11.09 -0.12
C SER A 7 -15.29 -12.01 -1.33
N PRO A 8 -16.53 -12.53 -1.55
CA PRO A 8 -16.90 -13.20 -2.81
C PRO A 8 -16.62 -12.33 -4.03
N ASP A 9 -16.79 -11.01 -3.90
CA ASP A 9 -16.42 -10.01 -4.90
C ASP A 9 -15.17 -9.24 -4.45
N LEU A 10 -14.03 -9.52 -5.07
CA LEU A 10 -12.77 -8.84 -4.79
C LEU A 10 -12.78 -7.33 -5.12
N ARG A 11 -13.80 -6.85 -5.84
CA ARG A 11 -14.02 -5.42 -6.07
C ARG A 11 -14.53 -4.72 -4.81
N VAL A 12 -15.23 -5.44 -3.96
CA VAL A 12 -15.78 -4.94 -2.69
C VAL A 12 -14.86 -5.32 -1.53
N ARG A 13 -13.77 -4.56 -1.37
CA ARG A 13 -12.78 -4.78 -0.33
C ARG A 13 -13.03 -3.85 0.84
N TRP A 14 -13.74 -4.33 1.85
CA TRP A 14 -14.04 -3.52 3.03
C TRP A 14 -12.77 -2.95 3.69
N CYS A 15 -11.64 -3.69 3.74
CA CYS A 15 -10.40 -3.19 4.33
C CYS A 15 -9.83 -1.98 3.57
N SER A 16 -9.96 -1.92 2.25
CA SER A 16 -9.57 -0.73 1.47
C SER A 16 -10.54 0.43 1.67
N ALA A 17 -11.84 0.15 1.71
CA ALA A 17 -12.86 1.17 1.93
C ALA A 17 -12.71 1.77 3.34
N TYR A 18 -12.91 0.97 4.39
CA TYR A 18 -12.99 1.45 5.77
C TYR A 18 -11.65 1.91 6.36
N LEU A 19 -10.52 1.29 6.00
CA LEU A 19 -9.23 1.62 6.63
C LEU A 19 -8.40 2.64 5.86
N LYS A 20 -8.76 2.95 4.61
CA LYS A 20 -8.00 3.88 3.77
C LYS A 20 -8.88 4.96 3.15
N ILE A 21 -9.82 4.55 2.31
CA ILE A 21 -10.56 5.48 1.45
C ILE A 21 -11.54 6.32 2.26
N ASP A 22 -12.33 5.69 3.11
CA ASP A 22 -13.35 6.39 3.90
C ASP A 22 -12.72 7.21 5.02
N VAL A 23 -11.59 6.75 5.61
CA VAL A 23 -10.82 7.55 6.58
C VAL A 23 -10.29 8.82 5.93
N CYS A 24 -9.67 8.71 4.75
CA CYS A 24 -9.18 9.89 4.02
C CYS A 24 -10.33 10.85 3.67
N ALA A 25 -11.44 10.32 3.16
CA ALA A 25 -12.62 11.14 2.84
C ALA A 25 -13.22 11.80 4.07
N ALA A 26 -13.25 11.11 5.22
CA ALA A 26 -13.73 11.67 6.49
C ALA A 26 -12.84 12.83 6.97
N VAL A 27 -11.51 12.68 6.90
CA VAL A 27 -10.57 13.76 7.22
C VAL A 27 -10.80 14.97 6.32
N LEU A 28 -10.82 14.77 5.00
CA LEU A 28 -11.02 15.85 4.04
C LEU A 28 -12.36 16.60 4.22
N ARG A 29 -13.39 15.90 4.67
CA ARG A 29 -14.71 16.49 4.89
C ARG A 29 -14.87 17.20 6.24
N ASN A 30 -14.17 16.76 7.26
CA ASN A 30 -14.41 17.22 8.62
C ASN A 30 -13.30 18.11 9.19
N ASP A 31 -12.05 17.97 8.73
CA ASP A 31 -10.94 18.74 9.25
C ASP A 31 -11.03 20.21 8.79
N GLU A 32 -10.89 21.13 9.72
CA GLU A 32 -10.99 22.58 9.52
C GLU A 32 -9.95 23.12 8.52
N ARG A 33 -8.80 22.45 8.40
CA ARG A 33 -7.75 22.83 7.42
C ARG A 33 -8.25 22.85 5.97
N PHE A 34 -9.27 22.06 5.66
CA PHE A 34 -9.82 21.93 4.31
C PHE A 34 -11.11 22.74 4.10
N ARG A 35 -11.48 23.58 5.08
CA ARG A 35 -12.70 24.37 5.01
C ARG A 35 -12.50 25.63 4.18
N ASN A 36 -13.43 25.91 3.28
CA ASN A 36 -13.44 27.11 2.43
C ASN A 36 -12.18 27.35 1.59
N ILE A 37 -11.42 26.30 1.30
CA ILE A 37 -10.26 26.33 0.41
C ILE A 37 -10.42 25.33 -0.73
N ARG A 38 -9.64 25.52 -1.79
CA ARG A 38 -9.49 24.53 -2.85
C ARG A 38 -8.39 23.56 -2.45
N THR A 39 -8.70 22.27 -2.46
CA THR A 39 -7.78 21.20 -2.09
C THR A 39 -7.51 20.33 -3.31
N LEU A 40 -6.23 20.11 -3.62
CA LEU A 40 -5.80 19.19 -4.65
C LEU A 40 -5.16 17.98 -4.01
N ILE A 41 -5.73 16.80 -4.26
CA ILE A 41 -5.16 15.51 -3.84
C ILE A 41 -4.29 15.00 -4.97
N LEU A 42 -3.01 14.81 -4.69
CA LEU A 42 -2.09 14.12 -5.59
C LEU A 42 -2.09 12.64 -5.23
N SER A 43 -2.30 11.77 -6.21
CA SER A 43 -2.24 10.32 -6.01
C SER A 43 -1.38 9.65 -7.07
N GLY A 44 -0.57 8.67 -6.64
CA GLY A 44 0.42 7.97 -7.46
C GLY A 44 -0.10 6.72 -8.17
N GLU A 45 -1.41 6.60 -8.40
CA GLU A 45 -2.01 5.47 -9.11
C GLU A 45 -1.54 5.46 -10.57
N ARG A 46 -1.15 4.29 -11.06
CA ARG A 46 -0.73 4.08 -12.46
C ARG A 46 -1.71 3.15 -13.17
N GLY A 47 -2.00 3.44 -14.44
CA GLY A 47 -2.87 2.60 -15.28
C GLY A 47 -2.33 1.18 -15.48
N GLU A 48 -1.01 1.02 -15.46
CA GLU A 48 -0.33 -0.27 -15.57
C GLU A 48 -0.65 -1.25 -14.42
N GLU A 49 -1.07 -0.74 -13.26
CA GLU A 49 -1.32 -1.57 -12.07
C GLU A 49 -2.60 -2.38 -12.13
N SER A 50 -3.60 -1.96 -12.91
CA SER A 50 -4.83 -2.73 -13.17
C SER A 50 -5.68 -2.12 -14.27
N LYS A 51 -6.52 -2.95 -14.92
CA LYS A 51 -7.50 -2.51 -15.92
C LYS A 51 -8.41 -1.39 -15.42
N GLN A 52 -8.83 -1.44 -14.16
CA GLN A 52 -9.65 -0.41 -13.55
C GLN A 52 -8.89 0.92 -13.42
N ARG A 53 -7.62 0.90 -13.00
CA ARG A 53 -6.80 2.12 -12.87
C ARG A 53 -6.48 2.76 -14.21
N ALA A 54 -6.35 1.97 -15.26
CA ALA A 54 -6.18 2.47 -16.62
C ALA A 54 -7.37 3.33 -17.12
N GLN A 55 -8.54 3.16 -16.51
CA GLN A 55 -9.75 3.92 -16.84
C GLN A 55 -9.96 5.18 -15.99
N TYR A 56 -9.12 5.40 -14.96
CA TYR A 56 -9.26 6.58 -14.12
C TYR A 56 -8.93 7.85 -14.91
N ALA A 57 -9.70 8.90 -14.70
CA ALA A 57 -9.36 10.21 -15.21
C ALA A 57 -8.05 10.73 -14.58
N ILE A 58 -7.25 11.46 -15.35
CA ILE A 58 -6.03 12.10 -14.83
C ILE A 58 -6.41 13.17 -13.81
N PHE A 59 -7.47 13.91 -14.06
CA PHE A 59 -8.01 14.94 -13.19
C PHE A 59 -9.53 14.78 -13.08
N GLU A 60 -10.05 14.81 -11.87
CA GLU A 60 -11.50 14.73 -11.60
C GLU A 60 -11.83 15.29 -10.21
N PRO A 61 -13.09 15.66 -9.93
CA PRO A 61 -13.54 15.92 -8.56
C PRO A 61 -13.29 14.67 -7.68
N ASP A 62 -12.74 14.90 -6.48
CA ASP A 62 -12.53 13.78 -5.54
C ASP A 62 -13.87 13.28 -4.97
N ARG A 63 -13.93 12.03 -4.56
CA ARG A 63 -15.10 11.46 -3.89
C ARG A 63 -15.49 12.18 -2.59
N ALA A 64 -14.57 12.88 -1.97
CA ALA A 64 -14.80 13.70 -0.78
C ALA A 64 -15.31 15.11 -1.13
N ASP A 65 -15.37 15.47 -2.42
CA ASP A 65 -15.83 16.78 -2.88
C ASP A 65 -17.25 17.06 -2.43
N LEU A 66 -17.47 18.25 -1.93
CA LEU A 66 -18.76 18.81 -1.50
C LEU A 66 -18.91 20.26 -1.96
N ARG A 67 -18.39 20.61 -3.16
CA ARG A 67 -18.45 21.99 -3.68
C ARG A 67 -19.86 22.52 -3.82
N ASN A 68 -20.83 21.65 -4.02
CA ASN A 68 -22.25 21.95 -4.12
C ASN A 68 -23.03 21.61 -2.83
N GLY A 69 -22.32 21.31 -1.72
CA GLY A 69 -22.93 20.95 -0.45
C GLY A 69 -23.66 22.13 0.20
N MET A 70 -24.80 21.85 0.85
CA MET A 70 -25.62 22.89 1.49
C MET A 70 -25.00 23.42 2.80
N LYS A 71 -24.40 22.55 3.64
CA LYS A 71 -23.90 22.93 4.96
C LYS A 71 -22.42 23.33 4.95
N PHE A 72 -21.59 22.56 4.26
CA PHE A 72 -20.15 22.79 4.21
C PHE A 72 -19.67 22.61 2.78
N LYS A 73 -19.07 23.65 2.23
CA LYS A 73 -18.46 23.57 0.91
C LYS A 73 -17.04 23.06 1.03
N ARG A 74 -16.73 21.98 0.36
CA ARG A 74 -15.39 21.40 0.23
C ARG A 74 -15.07 21.24 -1.26
N HIS A 75 -14.22 22.12 -1.78
CA HIS A 75 -13.80 22.03 -3.18
C HIS A 75 -12.55 21.14 -3.24
N ILE A 76 -12.73 19.88 -3.62
CA ILE A 76 -11.66 18.88 -3.58
C ILE A 76 -11.55 18.21 -4.94
N ASP A 77 -10.40 18.38 -5.58
CA ASP A 77 -10.06 17.74 -6.84
C ASP A 77 -8.95 16.70 -6.62
N ARG A 78 -8.92 15.69 -7.47
CA ARG A 78 -7.89 14.65 -7.51
C ARG A 78 -7.12 14.74 -8.81
N PHE A 79 -5.80 14.73 -8.71
CA PHE A 79 -4.88 14.68 -9.84
C PHE A 79 -3.98 13.46 -9.75
N ARG A 80 -3.87 12.71 -10.85
CA ARG A 80 -3.05 11.50 -11.00
C ARG A 80 -1.94 11.75 -12.02
N PRO A 81 -0.88 12.46 -11.63
CA PRO A 81 0.19 12.83 -12.57
C PRO A 81 0.91 11.63 -13.16
N LEU A 82 0.89 10.48 -12.47
CA LEU A 82 1.60 9.28 -12.87
C LEU A 82 0.72 8.25 -13.59
N ARG A 83 -0.55 8.57 -13.88
CA ARG A 83 -1.53 7.62 -14.42
C ARG A 83 -1.03 6.91 -15.69
N ASP A 84 -0.37 7.61 -16.59
CA ASP A 84 0.12 7.08 -17.86
C ASP A 84 1.59 6.61 -17.81
N TRP A 85 2.20 6.64 -16.62
CA TRP A 85 3.61 6.27 -16.46
C TRP A 85 3.78 4.76 -16.30
N LYS A 86 4.90 4.24 -16.88
CA LYS A 86 5.37 2.88 -16.67
C LYS A 86 6.17 2.77 -15.37
N GLU A 87 6.24 1.57 -14.80
CA GLU A 87 7.03 1.33 -13.60
C GLU A 87 8.51 1.70 -13.79
N GLN A 88 9.08 1.41 -14.96
CA GLN A 88 10.44 1.80 -15.32
C GLN A 88 10.67 3.30 -15.15
N GLN A 89 9.77 4.12 -15.67
CA GLN A 89 9.89 5.60 -15.58
C GLN A 89 9.90 6.10 -14.13
N ILE A 90 9.19 5.40 -13.24
CA ILE A 90 9.22 5.72 -11.80
C ILE A 90 10.58 5.40 -11.22
N TRP A 91 11.13 4.22 -11.49
CA TRP A 91 12.46 3.84 -10.99
C TRP A 91 13.55 4.75 -11.54
N ASP A 92 13.52 5.09 -12.82
CA ASP A 92 14.44 6.04 -13.47
C ASP A 92 14.37 7.43 -12.81
N LEU A 93 13.17 7.88 -12.47
CA LEU A 93 12.97 9.16 -11.78
C LEU A 93 13.55 9.13 -10.36
N LEU A 94 13.30 8.06 -9.62
CA LEU A 94 13.83 7.89 -8.26
C LEU A 94 15.36 7.83 -8.26
N GLU A 95 15.97 7.15 -9.24
CA GLU A 95 17.42 7.12 -9.44
C GLU A 95 17.97 8.49 -9.80
N LYS A 96 17.37 9.14 -10.81
CA LYS A 96 17.79 10.48 -11.28
C LYS A 96 17.84 11.51 -10.15
N TYR A 97 16.86 11.51 -9.28
CA TYR A 97 16.79 12.45 -8.15
C TYR A 97 17.32 11.83 -6.84
N ARG A 98 17.93 10.65 -6.92
CA ARG A 98 18.52 9.94 -5.79
C ARG A 98 17.57 9.75 -4.62
N VAL A 99 16.28 9.61 -4.89
CA VAL A 99 15.27 9.39 -3.86
C VAL A 99 15.37 7.96 -3.33
N ARG A 100 15.46 7.82 -2.00
CA ARG A 100 15.53 6.53 -1.33
C ARG A 100 14.17 5.85 -1.35
N PRO A 101 14.04 4.67 -1.99
CA PRO A 101 12.81 3.88 -1.92
C PRO A 101 12.50 3.40 -0.51
N HIS A 102 11.23 3.13 -0.22
CA HIS A 102 10.84 2.55 1.07
C HIS A 102 11.55 1.21 1.33
N PRO A 103 12.00 0.93 2.57
CA PRO A 103 12.77 -0.28 2.91
C PRO A 103 12.13 -1.60 2.48
N CYS A 104 10.80 -1.68 2.38
CA CYS A 104 10.13 -2.90 1.91
C CYS A 104 10.57 -3.33 0.50
N TYR A 105 10.91 -2.39 -0.39
CA TYR A 105 11.41 -2.73 -1.71
C TYR A 105 12.81 -3.36 -1.65
N PHE A 106 13.67 -2.89 -0.75
CA PHE A 106 14.99 -3.51 -0.53
C PHE A 106 14.86 -4.91 0.06
N MET A 107 13.83 -5.17 0.86
CA MET A 107 13.52 -6.51 1.36
C MET A 107 12.89 -7.45 0.30
N GLY A 108 12.69 -6.98 -0.93
CA GLY A 108 12.18 -7.79 -2.02
C GLY A 108 10.65 -7.74 -2.22
N PHE A 109 9.92 -6.93 -1.46
CA PHE A 109 8.49 -6.72 -1.72
C PHE A 109 8.30 -5.83 -2.95
N GLY A 110 7.51 -6.26 -3.91
CA GLY A 110 7.26 -5.49 -5.15
C GLY A 110 6.28 -4.33 -5.00
N ARG A 111 5.75 -4.11 -3.80
CA ARG A 111 4.91 -2.95 -3.48
C ARG A 111 4.88 -2.65 -2.00
N CYS A 112 4.77 -1.38 -1.66
CA CYS A 112 4.47 -0.94 -0.29
C CYS A 112 2.96 -1.09 -0.03
N SER A 113 2.57 -2.08 0.79
CA SER A 113 1.17 -2.38 1.13
C SER A 113 1.07 -2.88 2.57
N CYS A 114 -0.14 -3.30 3.01
CA CYS A 114 -0.26 -4.02 4.28
C CYS A 114 0.65 -5.25 4.27
N LYS A 115 1.39 -5.51 5.35
CA LYS A 115 2.32 -6.65 5.45
C LYS A 115 1.64 -7.98 5.13
N PHE A 116 0.50 -8.23 5.75
CA PHE A 116 -0.32 -9.43 5.52
C PHE A 116 -1.52 -9.09 4.63
N CYS A 117 -1.26 -8.58 3.42
CA CYS A 117 -2.32 -8.25 2.47
C CYS A 117 -2.97 -9.52 1.92
N ILE A 118 -4.30 -9.54 1.86
CA ILE A 118 -5.07 -10.68 1.31
C ILE A 118 -4.67 -11.06 -0.13
N PHE A 119 -4.02 -10.17 -0.87
CA PHE A 119 -3.49 -10.43 -2.22
C PHE A 119 -2.07 -11.02 -2.21
N GLY A 120 -1.43 -11.14 -1.04
CA GLY A 120 -0.11 -11.74 -0.94
C GLY A 120 -0.11 -13.21 -1.38
N ASN A 121 1.02 -13.69 -1.93
CA ASN A 121 1.29 -15.10 -2.14
C ASN A 121 2.00 -15.70 -0.92
N CYS A 122 2.25 -17.02 -0.91
CA CYS A 122 2.89 -17.71 0.23
C CYS A 122 4.27 -17.11 0.56
N HIS A 123 5.09 -16.76 -0.44
CA HIS A 123 6.41 -16.16 -0.22
C HIS A 123 6.31 -14.78 0.43
N GLN A 124 5.32 -13.97 0.05
CA GLN A 124 5.05 -12.69 0.70
C GLN A 124 4.60 -12.85 2.16
N PHE A 125 3.76 -13.86 2.46
CA PHE A 125 3.33 -14.16 3.83
C PHE A 125 4.48 -14.66 4.68
N ALA A 126 5.32 -15.56 4.16
CA ALA A 126 6.53 -16.01 4.83
C ALA A 126 7.50 -14.85 5.10
N SER A 127 7.72 -14.00 4.11
CA SER A 127 8.53 -12.78 4.23
C SER A 127 7.96 -11.80 5.27
N ALA A 128 6.65 -11.57 5.26
CA ALA A 128 5.99 -10.70 6.24
C ALA A 128 6.08 -11.26 7.67
N ALA A 129 6.05 -12.59 7.84
CA ALA A 129 6.24 -13.24 9.12
C ALA A 129 7.68 -13.06 9.64
N CYS A 130 8.69 -13.07 8.76
CA CYS A 130 10.06 -12.74 9.15
C CYS A 130 10.19 -11.28 9.63
N VAL A 131 9.50 -10.35 8.97
CA VAL A 131 9.51 -8.92 9.34
C VAL A 131 8.72 -8.66 10.63
N SER A 132 7.65 -9.38 10.89
CA SER A 132 6.74 -9.14 12.03
C SER A 132 6.10 -10.42 12.53
N ARG A 133 6.87 -11.26 13.20
CA ARG A 133 6.42 -12.55 13.75
C ARG A 133 5.24 -12.40 14.69
N GLN A 134 5.30 -11.47 15.61
CA GLN A 134 4.22 -11.22 16.56
C GLN A 134 2.88 -10.88 15.88
N GLN A 135 2.92 -10.12 14.79
CA GLN A 135 1.69 -9.82 14.03
C GLN A 135 1.17 -11.04 13.27
N ALA A 136 2.07 -11.90 12.75
CA ALA A 136 1.67 -13.16 12.13
C ALA A 136 0.92 -14.04 13.14
N ASP A 137 1.51 -14.23 14.33
CA ASP A 137 0.93 -15.07 15.39
C ASP A 137 -0.45 -14.52 15.86
N ARG A 138 -0.60 -13.21 15.97
CA ARG A 138 -1.90 -12.58 16.29
C ARG A 138 -2.94 -12.84 15.20
N LEU A 139 -2.56 -12.76 13.92
CA LEU A 139 -3.49 -13.03 12.82
C LEU A 139 -3.88 -14.52 12.76
N ILE A 140 -2.94 -15.43 13.01
CA ILE A 140 -3.22 -16.87 13.12
C ILE A 140 -4.20 -17.14 14.28
N ALA A 141 -4.02 -16.48 15.42
CA ALA A 141 -4.97 -16.59 16.54
C ALA A 141 -6.36 -16.06 16.13
N PHE A 142 -6.44 -14.92 15.46
CA PHE A 142 -7.71 -14.38 14.99
C PHE A 142 -8.41 -15.29 13.95
N GLU A 143 -7.68 -15.99 13.09
CA GLU A 143 -8.30 -16.98 12.19
C GLU A 143 -9.02 -18.07 12.98
N LYS A 144 -8.39 -18.54 14.06
CA LYS A 144 -8.98 -19.56 14.95
C LYS A 144 -10.19 -19.02 15.72
N ASP A 145 -10.04 -17.83 16.32
CA ASP A 145 -11.09 -17.22 17.16
C ASP A 145 -12.34 -16.86 16.36
N PHE A 146 -12.17 -16.42 15.11
CA PHE A 146 -13.29 -16.03 14.24
C PHE A 146 -13.83 -17.16 13.38
N GLY A 147 -13.11 -18.28 13.28
CA GLY A 147 -13.46 -19.40 12.38
C GLY A 147 -13.40 -19.05 10.89
N TYR A 148 -12.61 -18.03 10.53
CA TYR A 148 -12.45 -17.57 9.15
C TYR A 148 -10.98 -17.35 8.82
N THR A 149 -10.60 -17.57 7.57
CA THR A 149 -9.24 -17.42 7.08
C THR A 149 -9.05 -16.15 6.24
N LEU A 150 -7.83 -15.62 6.23
CA LEU A 150 -7.44 -14.49 5.36
C LEU A 150 -7.55 -14.83 3.87
N LYS A 151 -7.24 -16.07 3.52
CA LYS A 151 -7.39 -16.62 2.18
C LYS A 151 -8.58 -17.57 2.15
N ARG A 152 -9.21 -17.73 0.99
CA ARG A 152 -10.43 -18.52 0.85
C ARG A 152 -10.24 -19.99 1.22
N ASP A 153 -9.10 -20.58 0.82
CA ASP A 153 -8.90 -22.03 0.86
C ASP A 153 -7.70 -22.47 1.72
N THR A 154 -7.08 -21.54 2.44
CA THR A 154 -5.84 -21.83 3.18
C THR A 154 -5.67 -20.87 4.35
N ASP A 155 -5.38 -21.41 5.53
CA ASP A 155 -5.04 -20.63 6.71
C ASP A 155 -3.65 -19.98 6.61
N LEU A 156 -3.42 -18.94 7.41
CA LEU A 156 -2.19 -18.16 7.40
C LEU A 156 -0.96 -18.97 7.81
N ALA A 157 -1.10 -19.88 8.77
CA ALA A 157 0.01 -20.73 9.22
C ALA A 157 0.51 -21.62 8.08
N SER A 158 -0.43 -22.26 7.35
CA SER A 158 -0.13 -23.06 6.16
C SER A 158 0.49 -22.25 5.04
N LEU A 159 0.03 -21.02 4.82
CA LEU A 159 0.62 -20.12 3.81
C LEU A 159 2.06 -19.76 4.15
N ILE A 160 2.33 -19.43 5.40
CA ILE A 160 3.68 -19.08 5.88
C ILE A 160 4.62 -20.29 5.74
N SER A 161 4.17 -21.49 6.12
CA SER A 161 5.00 -22.70 6.07
C SER A 161 5.33 -23.15 4.64
N LYS A 162 4.43 -22.91 3.68
CA LYS A 162 4.65 -23.22 2.25
C LYS A 162 5.52 -22.19 1.54
N GLY A 163 5.69 -21.01 2.12
CA GLY A 163 6.43 -19.90 1.52
C GLY A 163 7.92 -19.97 1.85
N VAL A 164 8.72 -19.46 0.91
CA VAL A 164 10.15 -19.18 1.14
C VAL A 164 10.29 -17.67 1.33
N PRO A 165 10.82 -17.21 2.47
CA PRO A 165 11.07 -15.78 2.69
C PRO A 165 12.05 -15.22 1.67
N TYR A 166 11.94 -13.93 1.38
CA TYR A 166 12.88 -13.26 0.49
C TYR A 166 14.25 -13.16 1.15
N GLU A 167 15.29 -13.55 0.42
CA GLU A 167 16.67 -13.59 0.88
C GLU A 167 17.24 -12.23 1.30
N THR A 168 16.67 -11.16 0.75
CA THR A 168 17.10 -9.77 1.00
C THR A 168 16.53 -9.16 2.29
N ILE A 169 15.79 -9.93 3.10
CA ILE A 169 15.28 -9.46 4.39
C ILE A 169 16.42 -9.48 5.41
N THR A 170 16.71 -8.31 5.98
CA THR A 170 17.64 -8.18 7.12
C THR A 170 16.91 -7.62 8.34
N ALA A 171 17.42 -7.88 9.52
CA ALA A 171 16.87 -7.33 10.77
C ALA A 171 16.88 -5.80 10.79
N GLU A 172 17.92 -5.19 10.22
CA GLU A 172 18.02 -3.74 10.07
C GLU A 172 16.92 -3.17 9.18
N LEU A 173 16.74 -3.70 7.96
CA LEU A 173 15.69 -3.27 7.05
C LEU A 173 14.30 -3.48 7.63
N ALA A 174 14.09 -4.61 8.34
CA ALA A 174 12.82 -4.90 9.01
C ALA A 174 12.54 -3.87 10.12
N SER A 175 13.55 -3.52 10.93
CA SER A 175 13.45 -2.52 11.99
C SER A 175 13.08 -1.15 11.41
N ILE A 176 13.80 -0.67 10.38
CA ILE A 176 13.52 0.60 9.73
C ILE A 176 12.11 0.61 9.11
N ALA A 177 11.72 -0.47 8.42
CA ALA A 177 10.43 -0.58 7.75
C ALA A 177 9.22 -0.64 8.70
N THR A 178 9.44 -0.98 9.95
CA THR A 178 8.38 -1.12 10.98
C THR A 178 8.41 -0.02 12.03
N SER A 179 9.41 0.86 11.99
CA SER A 179 9.51 2.03 12.86
C SER A 179 8.40 3.04 12.57
N PHE A 180 7.92 3.73 13.61
CA PHE A 180 7.06 4.91 13.47
C PHE A 180 7.86 6.17 13.14
N GLU A 181 9.16 6.17 13.37
CA GLU A 181 10.07 7.25 13.05
C GLU A 181 11.04 6.82 11.95
N TYR A 182 11.15 7.65 10.92
CA TYR A 182 12.06 7.41 9.81
C TYR A 182 13.23 8.39 9.90
N SER A 183 14.40 7.89 10.28
CA SER A 183 15.60 8.69 10.53
C SER A 183 16.57 8.79 9.34
N GLN A 184 16.37 7.99 8.29
CA GLN A 184 17.28 8.03 7.13
C GLN A 184 16.96 9.19 6.19
N PRO A 185 17.98 9.80 5.53
CA PRO A 185 17.76 10.87 4.57
C PRO A 185 16.96 10.34 3.37
N ILE A 186 15.91 11.09 2.97
CA ILE A 186 15.06 10.74 1.81
C ILE A 186 15.88 10.84 0.52
N ILE A 187 16.76 11.82 0.42
CA ILE A 187 17.71 11.95 -0.70
C ILE A 187 19.01 11.25 -0.31
N ILE A 188 19.42 10.28 -1.11
CA ILE A 188 20.66 9.53 -0.91
C ILE A 188 21.85 10.47 -1.12
N PRO A 189 22.78 10.60 -0.14
CA PRO A 189 23.95 11.48 -0.26
C PRO A 189 24.85 11.11 -1.45
N ASN A 190 25.60 12.08 -1.96
CA ASN A 190 26.44 11.88 -3.15
C ASN A 190 27.55 10.84 -2.98
N ASN A 191 28.00 10.61 -1.75
CA ASN A 191 28.99 9.59 -1.41
C ASN A 191 28.41 8.16 -1.31
N GLU A 192 27.08 7.99 -1.38
CA GLU A 192 26.40 6.69 -1.39
C GLU A 192 25.83 6.42 -2.79
N LYS A 193 26.05 5.23 -3.34
CA LYS A 193 25.49 4.85 -4.65
C LYS A 193 24.00 4.53 -4.52
N TRP A 194 23.17 5.14 -5.38
CA TRP A 194 21.79 4.69 -5.53
C TRP A 194 21.75 3.26 -6.09
N LYS A 195 20.86 2.41 -5.56
CA LYS A 195 20.72 1.01 -5.98
C LYS A 195 19.26 0.72 -6.26
N LEU A 196 18.99 0.09 -7.38
CA LEU A 196 17.66 -0.45 -7.68
C LEU A 196 17.31 -1.54 -6.65
N PRO A 197 16.19 -1.41 -5.92
CA PRO A 197 15.85 -2.38 -4.87
C PRO A 197 15.44 -3.74 -5.43
N ALA A 198 15.69 -4.81 -4.69
CA ALA A 198 15.39 -6.19 -5.09
C ALA A 198 13.90 -6.47 -5.38
N GLY A 199 13.02 -5.63 -4.83
CA GLY A 199 11.57 -5.68 -5.07
C GLY A 199 11.11 -4.97 -6.33
N ALA A 200 11.97 -4.19 -7.00
CA ALA A 200 11.62 -3.51 -8.25
C ALA A 200 11.16 -4.54 -9.30
N PHE A 201 10.10 -4.22 -10.04
CA PHE A 201 9.50 -5.08 -11.06
C PHE A 201 8.98 -6.45 -10.58
N ARG A 202 9.08 -6.74 -9.28
CA ARG A 202 8.56 -8.01 -8.74
C ARG A 202 7.05 -8.00 -8.80
N LYS A 203 6.48 -8.95 -9.53
CA LYS A 203 5.03 -9.17 -9.55
C LYS A 203 4.54 -9.58 -8.17
N CYS A 204 3.71 -8.76 -7.58
CA CYS A 204 2.99 -9.06 -6.35
C CYS A 204 1.56 -9.42 -6.71
N GLY A 205 0.96 -10.36 -5.99
CA GLY A 205 -0.48 -10.56 -6.06
C GLY A 205 -1.18 -9.21 -5.82
N GLY A 206 -1.96 -8.79 -6.76
CA GLY A 206 -2.78 -7.59 -6.72
C GLY A 206 -4.13 -7.89 -7.35
N PRO A 207 -5.13 -7.03 -7.20
CA PRO A 207 -6.34 -7.16 -8.01
C PRO A 207 -5.93 -7.00 -9.46
N MET A 208 -6.11 -8.06 -10.24
CA MET A 208 -6.03 -8.00 -11.71
C MET A 208 -7.26 -7.31 -12.26
#